data_15259ec48514e750fa71d79aec2a5361
#
_entry.id   15259ec48514e750fa71d79aec2a5361
#
_cell.length_a   1.000
_cell.length_b   1.000
_cell.length_c   1.000
_cell.angle_alpha   90.00
_cell.angle_beta   90.00
_cell.angle_gamma   90.00
#
_symmetry.space_group_name_H-M   'P 1'
#
loop_
_entity.id
_entity.type
_entity.pdbx_description
1 polymer ?
#
loop_
_entity_poly.entity_id
_entity_poly.type
_entity_poly.pdbx_seq_one_letter_code
_entity_poly.pdbx_strand_id
1 'polypeptide(L)'
;MATPFVAEKDPAATLDYQFNWAEWLAGDTLSASTWTAEDGLTVEDDDFTNVLSTVWLSGGALDLAYAVTNRIVTAGGRTDERTLSIVMMEK
;
A
#
# COMPACT_ATOMS: atom_id res chain seq x y z
N MET A 1 -2.08 16.00 -10.37
CA MET A 1 -2.86 15.16 -9.45
C MET A 1 -2.62 13.69 -9.72
N ALA A 2 -2.35 12.92 -8.70
CA ALA A 2 -2.09 11.51 -8.87
C ALA A 2 -3.38 10.75 -9.19
N THR A 3 -3.30 9.80 -10.13
CA THR A 3 -4.38 8.87 -10.40
C THR A 3 -4.51 7.91 -9.21
N PRO A 4 -5.70 7.64 -8.69
CA PRO A 4 -5.84 6.68 -7.60
C PRO A 4 -5.38 5.30 -8.05
N PHE A 5 -4.65 4.64 -7.18
CA PHE A 5 -4.29 3.24 -7.39
C PHE A 5 -5.47 2.37 -6.94
N VAL A 6 -5.80 1.36 -7.73
CA VAL A 6 -6.92 0.47 -7.44
C VAL A 6 -6.45 -0.98 -7.61
N ALA A 7 -6.86 -1.83 -6.66
CA ALA A 7 -6.60 -3.25 -6.73
C ALA A 7 -7.83 -4.02 -6.25
N GLU A 8 -7.85 -5.31 -6.48
CA GLU A 8 -8.94 -6.20 -6.10
C GLU A 8 -8.45 -7.26 -5.13
N LYS A 9 -9.34 -7.71 -4.27
CA LYS A 9 -9.04 -8.75 -3.29
C LYS A 9 -10.28 -9.55 -2.94
N ASP A 10 -10.13 -10.87 -2.85
CA ASP A 10 -11.17 -11.73 -2.28
C ASP A 10 -11.13 -11.58 -0.74
N PRO A 11 -12.30 -11.50 -0.06
CA PRO A 11 -12.32 -11.39 1.41
C PRO A 11 -11.59 -12.53 2.13
N ALA A 12 -11.55 -13.71 1.52
CA ALA A 12 -10.88 -14.88 2.13
C ALA A 12 -9.38 -14.92 1.84
N ALA A 13 -8.87 -14.05 0.99
CA ALA A 13 -7.46 -14.07 0.59
C ALA A 13 -6.60 -13.20 1.49
N THR A 14 -5.34 -13.63 1.65
CA THR A 14 -4.28 -12.78 2.20
C THR A 14 -3.30 -12.53 1.06
N LEU A 15 -3.19 -11.28 0.65
CA LEU A 15 -2.42 -10.93 -0.53
C LEU A 15 -1.47 -9.77 -0.25
N ASP A 16 -0.41 -9.71 -1.04
CA ASP A 16 0.54 -8.62 -0.99
C ASP A 16 0.26 -7.59 -2.09
N TYR A 17 0.54 -6.34 -1.76
CA TYR A 17 0.45 -5.20 -2.67
C TYR A 17 1.70 -4.37 -2.52
N GLN A 18 2.13 -3.73 -3.60
CA GLN A 18 3.41 -3.08 -3.62
C GLN A 18 3.35 -1.76 -4.37
N PHE A 19 4.00 -0.74 -3.85
CA PHE A 19 4.28 0.49 -4.57
C PHE A 19 5.75 0.53 -4.96
N ASN A 20 6.00 0.88 -6.22
CA ASN A 20 7.35 1.15 -6.70
C ASN A 20 7.55 2.66 -6.73
N TRP A 21 8.42 3.15 -5.87
CA TRP A 21 8.71 4.58 -5.72
C TRP A 21 9.91 5.06 -6.54
N ALA A 22 10.55 4.15 -7.28
CA ALA A 22 11.84 4.43 -7.93
C ALA A 22 11.81 5.70 -8.80
N GLU A 23 10.77 5.85 -9.61
CA GLU A 23 10.65 6.99 -10.51
C GLU A 23 10.51 8.31 -9.75
N TRP A 24 9.64 8.34 -8.76
CA TRP A 24 9.44 9.50 -7.90
C TRP A 24 10.71 9.83 -7.11
N LEU A 25 11.43 8.82 -6.64
CA LEU A 25 12.64 8.98 -5.84
C LEU A 25 13.77 9.64 -6.62
N ALA A 26 13.89 9.37 -7.91
CA ALA A 26 14.90 9.96 -8.78
C ALA A 26 16.31 9.83 -8.19
N GLY A 27 16.66 8.64 -7.72
CA GLY A 27 17.97 8.34 -7.13
C GLY A 27 18.03 8.40 -5.60
N ASP A 28 17.00 8.94 -4.94
CA ASP A 28 16.88 8.85 -3.49
C ASP A 28 16.45 7.44 -3.07
N THR A 29 16.46 7.16 -1.78
CA THR A 29 16.09 5.84 -1.26
C THR A 29 15.11 5.96 -0.10
N LEU A 30 14.30 4.91 0.09
CA LEU A 30 13.39 4.83 1.23
C LEU A 30 14.18 4.55 2.51
N SER A 31 13.90 5.30 3.57
CA SER A 31 14.46 5.06 4.90
C SER A 31 13.40 4.57 5.88
N ALA A 32 12.11 4.80 5.58
CA ALA A 32 11.00 4.31 6.39
C ALA A 32 9.77 4.13 5.52
N SER A 33 8.92 3.18 5.90
CA SER A 33 7.65 2.92 5.23
C SER A 33 6.65 2.44 6.26
N THR A 34 5.47 3.06 6.25
CA THR A 34 4.35 2.64 7.11
C THR A 34 3.11 2.46 6.26
N TRP A 35 2.26 1.51 6.65
CA TRP A 35 1.00 1.23 5.98
C TRP A 35 -0.13 1.35 6.97
N THR A 36 -1.18 2.05 6.58
CA THR A 36 -2.40 2.20 7.38
C THR A 36 -3.60 1.78 6.55
N ALA A 37 -4.38 0.83 7.05
CA ALA A 37 -5.58 0.34 6.39
C ALA A 37 -6.82 0.83 7.13
N GLU A 38 -7.91 1.10 6.38
CA GLU A 38 -9.20 1.38 6.99
C GLU A 38 -9.70 0.19 7.80
N ASP A 39 -10.56 0.44 8.78
CA ASP A 39 -11.18 -0.60 9.59
C ASP A 39 -11.85 -1.63 8.70
N GLY A 40 -11.60 -2.90 8.99
CA GLY A 40 -12.10 -4.03 8.22
C GLY A 40 -11.04 -4.76 7.42
N LEU A 41 -9.95 -4.08 7.09
CA LEU A 41 -8.74 -4.72 6.56
C LEU A 41 -7.67 -4.80 7.63
N THR A 42 -6.89 -5.86 7.60
CA THR A 42 -5.79 -6.07 8.54
C THR A 42 -4.46 -6.04 7.78
N VAL A 43 -3.52 -5.25 8.28
CA VAL A 43 -2.14 -5.30 7.83
C VAL A 43 -1.46 -6.45 8.55
N GLU A 44 -1.19 -7.54 7.84
CA GLU A 44 -0.57 -8.74 8.42
C GLU A 44 0.94 -8.58 8.53
N ASP A 45 1.55 -7.93 7.54
CA ASP A 45 2.98 -7.72 7.49
C ASP A 45 3.29 -6.62 6.47
N ASP A 46 4.47 -6.03 6.58
CA ASP A 46 4.94 -5.07 5.60
C ASP A 46 6.46 -5.10 5.54
N ASP A 47 7.00 -4.63 4.43
CA ASP A 47 8.43 -4.58 4.21
C ASP A 47 8.74 -3.50 3.18
N PHE A 48 10.00 -3.09 3.11
CA PHE A 48 10.43 -2.18 2.07
C PHE A 48 11.90 -2.38 1.74
N THR A 49 12.23 -2.04 0.49
CA THR A 49 13.60 -1.97 0.02
C THR A 49 13.96 -0.51 -0.23
N ASN A 50 15.06 -0.27 -0.93
CA ASN A 50 15.45 1.10 -1.27
C ASN A 50 14.39 1.84 -2.10
N VAL A 51 13.57 1.13 -2.87
CA VAL A 51 12.61 1.74 -3.79
C VAL A 51 11.22 1.12 -3.75
N LEU A 52 11.06 -0.07 -3.16
CA LEU A 52 9.78 -0.79 -3.14
C LEU A 52 9.20 -0.81 -1.74
N SER A 53 7.90 -0.65 -1.63
CA SER A 53 7.17 -0.74 -0.37
C SER A 53 6.06 -1.77 -0.54
N THR A 54 6.03 -2.78 0.32
CA THR A 54 5.12 -3.93 0.21
C THR A 54 4.29 -4.08 1.47
N VAL A 55 3.01 -4.43 1.31
CA VAL A 55 2.10 -4.71 2.42
C VAL A 55 1.37 -6.02 2.15
N TRP A 56 1.14 -6.79 3.21
CA TRP A 56 0.30 -8.00 3.18
C TRP A 56 -1.00 -7.69 3.89
N LEU A 57 -2.13 -7.91 3.20
CA LEU A 57 -3.45 -7.56 3.70
C LEU A 57 -4.35 -8.78 3.75
N SER A 58 -5.16 -8.85 4.81
CA SER A 58 -6.20 -9.87 4.96
C SER A 58 -7.52 -9.20 5.34
N GLY A 59 -8.62 -9.96 5.26
CA GLY A 59 -9.93 -9.48 5.65
C GLY A 59 -10.63 -8.69 4.59
N GLY A 60 -11.55 -7.83 5.02
CA GLY A 60 -12.42 -7.05 4.17
C GLY A 60 -13.78 -7.72 3.97
N ALA A 61 -14.80 -6.93 3.66
CA ALA A 61 -16.14 -7.42 3.38
C ALA A 61 -16.47 -7.29 1.91
N LEU A 62 -17.13 -8.29 1.36
CA LEU A 62 -17.52 -8.33 -0.05
C LEU A 62 -18.31 -7.07 -0.44
N ASP A 63 -18.06 -6.58 -1.65
CA ASP A 63 -18.70 -5.40 -2.25
C ASP A 63 -18.32 -4.06 -1.61
N LEU A 64 -17.38 -4.04 -0.67
CA LEU A 64 -16.86 -2.80 -0.11
C LEU A 64 -15.49 -2.47 -0.69
N ALA A 65 -15.10 -1.21 -0.59
CA ALA A 65 -13.77 -0.74 -0.95
C ALA A 65 -13.11 -0.11 0.28
N TYR A 66 -11.82 -0.31 0.41
CA TYR A 66 -11.05 0.17 1.57
C TYR A 66 -9.84 0.97 1.09
N ALA A 67 -9.56 2.07 1.77
CA ALA A 67 -8.36 2.84 1.51
C ALA A 67 -7.20 2.29 2.34
N VAL A 68 -6.05 2.11 1.69
CA VAL A 68 -4.82 1.67 2.34
C VAL A 68 -3.74 2.68 1.96
N THR A 69 -3.16 3.34 2.93
CA THR A 69 -2.21 4.42 2.70
C THR A 69 -0.80 3.98 3.06
N ASN A 70 0.12 4.18 2.13
CA ASN A 70 1.54 4.00 2.35
C ASN A 70 2.18 5.38 2.54
N ARG A 71 2.80 5.60 3.67
CA ARG A 71 3.58 6.79 3.98
C ARG A 71 5.05 6.41 4.00
N ILE A 72 5.85 7.14 3.26
CA ILE A 72 7.30 6.88 3.22
C ILE A 72 8.09 8.12 3.61
N VAL A 73 9.28 7.87 4.13
CA VAL A 73 10.30 8.89 4.38
C VAL A 73 11.56 8.45 3.65
N THR A 74 12.26 9.40 3.05
CA THR A 74 13.46 9.09 2.27
C THR A 74 14.73 9.47 3.02
N ALA A 75 15.84 8.91 2.59
CA ALA A 75 17.16 9.26 3.12
C ALA A 75 17.48 10.75 2.92
N GLY A 76 16.95 11.33 1.84
CA GLY A 76 17.11 12.77 1.57
C GLY A 76 16.17 13.67 2.37
N GLY A 77 15.33 13.11 3.25
CA GLY A 77 14.46 13.89 4.13
C GLY A 77 13.11 14.24 3.54
N ARG A 78 12.70 13.59 2.45
CA ARG A 78 11.36 13.80 1.87
C ARG A 78 10.36 12.83 2.48
N THR A 79 9.12 13.29 2.60
CA THR A 79 7.99 12.47 3.06
C THR A 79 6.88 12.56 2.03
N ASP A 80 6.26 11.45 1.71
CA ASP A 80 5.11 11.42 0.80
C ASP A 80 4.20 10.24 1.13
N GLU A 81 3.00 10.27 0.56
CA GLU A 81 2.00 9.22 0.77
C GLU A 81 1.36 8.85 -0.55
N ARG A 82 1.01 7.58 -0.69
CA ARG A 82 0.15 7.08 -1.75
C ARG A 82 -0.96 6.24 -1.14
N THR A 83 -2.16 6.37 -1.68
CA THR A 83 -3.31 5.60 -1.22
C THR A 83 -3.75 4.64 -2.30
N LEU A 84 -3.95 3.39 -1.89
CA LEU A 84 -4.44 2.31 -2.72
C LEU A 84 -5.88 2.01 -2.30
N SER A 85 -6.80 1.95 -3.26
CA SER A 85 -8.17 1.51 -3.00
C SER A 85 -8.26 0.02 -3.29
N ILE A 86 -8.66 -0.77 -2.30
CA ILE A 86 -8.84 -2.21 -2.44
C ILE A 86 -10.33 -2.50 -2.57
N VAL A 87 -10.73 -2.97 -3.73
CA VAL A 87 -12.12 -3.35 -4.00
C VAL A 87 -12.29 -4.83 -3.67
N MET A 88 -13.22 -5.13 -2.78
CA MET A 88 -13.45 -6.50 -2.35
C MET A 88 -14.37 -7.20 -3.31
N MET A 89 -13.88 -8.25 -3.94
CA MET A 89 -14.60 -9.02 -4.96
C MET A 89 -14.40 -10.50 -4.72
N GLU A 90 -15.44 -11.27 -5.05
CA GLU A 90 -15.31 -12.72 -5.05
C GLU A 90 -14.53 -13.17 -6.29
N LYS A 91 -13.51 -13.92 -6.08
CA LYS A 91 -12.61 -14.36 -7.16
C LYS A 91 -12.51 -15.86 -7.26
#